data_6eb27f7d2d274d92b83aa5f39db9a89e
#
_entry.id   6eb27f7d2d274d92b83aa5f39db9a89e
#
_cell.length_a   1.000
_cell.length_b   1.000
_cell.length_c   1.000
_cell.angle_alpha   90.00
_cell.angle_beta   90.00
_cell.angle_gamma   90.00
#
_symmetry.space_group_name_H-M   'P 1'
#
loop_
_entity.id
_entity.type
_entity.pdbx_description
1 polymer ?
#
loop_
_entity_poly.entity_id
_entity_poly.type
_entity_poly.pdbx_seq_one_letter_code
_entity_poly.pdbx_strand_id
1 'polypeptide(L)'
;MQGYASEVKANTQVLIITHASKNVSEQGIKDPLVYPGAPHTHLLEQVFDNLEQRIGLTDAVISFDHKIDCDISRIYLQNLRNFCERRHARLIVSPSSLQMHNQLTATAAFLRGMRAISSEYVLLFEHDHFFLDSVDWSTVDLAFAGGIGLLRFNEFDNTSKPEMFEVVSPSSISNQLCETNYYCNKPYIAKAQFCKQLFELAERDVPNWNGHFGSLVEGPIMRQIMADEFNLSREEFRRRYPIALYGPLGAPPMIEHFGVFPGRRARWTKALKSWLKRG
;
A
#
# COMPACT_ATOMS: atom_id res chain seq x y z
N MET A 1 0.62 33.37 -9.43
CA MET A 1 1.56 32.23 -9.51
C MET A 1 0.81 31.11 -10.18
N GLN A 2 1.17 30.74 -11.41
CA GLN A 2 0.66 29.50 -12.01
C GLN A 2 1.17 28.34 -11.14
N GLY A 3 0.25 27.56 -10.56
CA GLY A 3 0.62 26.42 -9.73
C GLY A 3 1.44 25.42 -10.54
N TYR A 4 2.59 25.03 -10.02
CA TYR A 4 3.40 23.95 -10.58
C TYR A 4 2.56 22.67 -10.59
N ALA A 5 2.30 22.14 -11.79
CA ALA A 5 1.62 20.85 -11.93
C ALA A 5 2.66 19.74 -11.79
N SER A 6 2.55 18.91 -10.76
CA SER A 6 3.46 17.77 -10.58
C SER A 6 3.31 16.77 -11.72
N GLU A 7 4.44 16.44 -12.36
CA GLU A 7 4.50 15.46 -13.44
C GLU A 7 4.23 14.05 -12.91
N VAL A 8 4.80 13.70 -11.76
CA VAL A 8 4.56 12.40 -11.13
C VAL A 8 3.10 12.25 -10.79
N LYS A 9 2.46 13.28 -10.20
CA LYS A 9 1.02 13.25 -9.88
C LYS A 9 0.17 12.99 -11.11
N ALA A 10 0.43 13.72 -12.20
CA ALA A 10 -0.35 13.61 -13.43
C ALA A 10 -0.24 12.24 -14.11
N ASN A 11 0.86 11.52 -13.85
CA ASN A 11 1.15 10.21 -14.42
C ASN A 11 1.07 9.07 -13.39
N THR A 12 0.38 9.28 -12.26
CA THR A 12 0.18 8.27 -11.21
C THR A 12 -1.22 7.69 -11.26
N GLN A 13 -1.32 6.36 -11.30
CA GLN A 13 -2.56 5.60 -11.11
C GLN A 13 -2.55 4.93 -9.74
N VAL A 14 -3.68 4.91 -9.06
CA VAL A 14 -3.82 4.23 -7.76
C VAL A 14 -4.13 2.76 -7.97
N LEU A 15 -3.41 1.86 -7.32
CA LEU A 15 -3.73 0.45 -7.22
C LEU A 15 -4.18 0.13 -5.79
N ILE A 16 -5.46 -0.17 -5.62
CA ILE A 16 -6.03 -0.57 -4.33
C ILE A 16 -6.24 -2.08 -4.32
N ILE A 17 -5.63 -2.74 -3.33
CA ILE A 17 -5.86 -4.17 -3.08
C ILE A 17 -6.95 -4.32 -2.03
N THR A 18 -7.93 -5.16 -2.33
CA THR A 18 -9.02 -5.46 -1.41
C THR A 18 -9.37 -6.94 -1.41
N HIS A 19 -9.95 -7.40 -0.30
CA HIS A 19 -10.44 -8.76 -0.15
C HIS A 19 -11.70 -8.76 0.73
N ALA A 20 -12.56 -9.76 0.53
CA ALA A 20 -13.62 -10.10 1.47
C ALA A 20 -13.25 -11.43 2.12
N SER A 21 -12.88 -11.44 3.37
CA SER A 21 -12.71 -12.68 4.12
C SER A 21 -14.00 -13.02 4.85
N LYS A 22 -14.21 -14.34 5.10
CA LYS A 22 -15.30 -14.82 5.98
C LYS A 22 -15.25 -14.12 7.34
N ASN A 23 -14.12 -13.60 7.71
CA ASN A 23 -13.82 -12.95 8.97
C ASN A 23 -13.84 -11.41 8.90
N VAL A 24 -14.22 -10.79 7.81
CA VAL A 24 -14.39 -9.32 7.81
C VAL A 24 -15.45 -8.91 8.84
N SER A 25 -16.46 -9.77 9.09
CA SER A 25 -17.38 -9.62 10.21
C SER A 25 -16.79 -10.12 11.55
N GLU A 26 -15.81 -11.02 11.56
CA GLU A 26 -15.28 -11.67 12.75
C GLU A 26 -13.91 -11.13 13.18
N GLN A 27 -13.09 -10.67 12.26
CA GLN A 27 -11.68 -10.32 12.53
C GLN A 27 -11.43 -8.88 12.89
N GLY A 28 -12.40 -8.08 13.03
CA GLY A 28 -11.89 -6.88 13.55
C GLY A 28 -12.54 -5.59 13.31
N ILE A 29 -13.49 -5.52 12.50
CA ILE A 29 -14.39 -4.39 12.58
C ILE A 29 -15.45 -4.80 13.58
N LYS A 30 -15.02 -5.01 14.81
CA LYS A 30 -15.88 -5.27 15.96
C LYS A 30 -16.59 -4.00 16.44
N ASP A 31 -16.61 -2.95 15.65
CA ASP A 31 -17.43 -1.81 15.95
C ASP A 31 -18.79 -1.96 15.23
N PRO A 32 -19.83 -2.46 15.92
CA PRO A 32 -21.16 -2.66 15.34
C PRO A 32 -21.80 -1.34 14.89
N LEU A 33 -21.24 -0.20 15.26
CA LEU A 33 -21.71 1.11 14.82
C LEU A 33 -21.24 1.46 13.39
N VAL A 34 -20.20 0.81 12.91
CA VAL A 34 -19.63 1.14 11.59
C VAL A 34 -20.12 0.18 10.51
N TYR A 35 -20.44 -1.10 10.85
CA TYR A 35 -20.79 -2.12 9.85
C TYR A 35 -21.86 -3.11 10.33
N PRO A 36 -23.12 -2.70 10.47
CA PRO A 36 -24.18 -3.65 10.71
C PRO A 36 -24.52 -4.39 9.42
N GLY A 37 -24.14 -5.65 9.30
CA GLY A 37 -24.65 -6.53 8.24
C GLY A 37 -23.67 -6.90 7.15
N ALA A 38 -24.14 -7.00 5.90
CA ALA A 38 -23.42 -7.52 4.74
C ALA A 38 -22.11 -6.77 4.44
N PRO A 39 -21.16 -7.38 3.72
CA PRO A 39 -19.88 -6.74 3.38
C PRO A 39 -20.09 -5.49 2.54
N HIS A 40 -19.89 -4.33 3.16
CA HIS A 40 -20.09 -3.02 2.57
C HIS A 40 -18.78 -2.44 2.01
N THR A 41 -18.92 -1.48 1.08
CA THR A 41 -17.79 -0.72 0.52
C THR A 41 -17.46 0.55 1.31
N HIS A 42 -18.03 0.76 2.50
CA HIS A 42 -17.86 2.00 3.27
C HIS A 42 -16.40 2.32 3.59
N LEU A 43 -15.60 1.32 3.96
CA LEU A 43 -14.18 1.55 4.22
C LEU A 43 -13.46 2.00 2.94
N LEU A 44 -13.78 1.36 1.82
CA LEU A 44 -13.23 1.72 0.52
C LEU A 44 -13.68 3.12 0.07
N GLU A 45 -14.92 3.50 0.38
CA GLU A 45 -15.41 4.87 0.14
C GLU A 45 -14.61 5.90 0.93
N GLN A 46 -14.37 5.64 2.21
CA GLN A 46 -13.52 6.49 3.05
C GLN A 46 -12.08 6.57 2.56
N VAL A 47 -11.52 5.46 2.08
CA VAL A 47 -10.18 5.45 1.46
C VAL A 47 -10.14 6.31 0.22
N PHE A 48 -11.14 6.23 -0.65
CA PHE A 48 -11.21 7.07 -1.84
C PHE A 48 -11.34 8.56 -1.51
N ASP A 49 -12.21 8.91 -0.56
CA ASP A 49 -12.36 10.29 -0.10
C ASP A 49 -11.05 10.83 0.51
N ASN A 50 -10.34 9.99 1.27
CA ASN A 50 -9.03 10.33 1.83
C ASN A 50 -7.97 10.54 0.73
N LEU A 51 -7.91 9.66 -0.26
CA LEU A 51 -7.00 9.78 -1.40
C LEU A 51 -7.29 11.05 -2.20
N GLU A 52 -8.54 11.36 -2.47
CA GLU A 52 -8.94 12.58 -3.17
C GLU A 52 -8.55 13.84 -2.37
N GLN A 53 -8.86 13.86 -1.07
CA GLN A 53 -8.62 15.03 -0.20
C GLN A 53 -7.14 15.24 0.11
N ARG A 54 -6.38 14.18 0.40
CA ARG A 54 -4.99 14.26 0.89
C ARG A 54 -3.96 14.19 -0.22
N ILE A 55 -4.27 13.46 -1.29
CA ILE A 55 -3.35 13.15 -2.38
C ILE A 55 -3.80 13.81 -3.68
N GLY A 56 -5.12 13.98 -3.86
CA GLY A 56 -5.70 14.51 -5.09
C GLY A 56 -5.59 13.54 -6.26
N LEU A 57 -5.67 12.23 -6.00
CA LEU A 57 -5.70 11.16 -7.01
C LEU A 57 -7.05 10.46 -6.97
N THR A 58 -7.63 10.25 -8.17
CA THR A 58 -8.93 9.59 -8.36
C THR A 58 -8.91 8.48 -9.41
N ASP A 59 -7.88 8.43 -10.28
CA ASP A 59 -7.73 7.35 -11.25
C ASP A 59 -7.25 6.08 -10.55
N ALA A 60 -8.17 5.12 -10.33
CA ALA A 60 -7.92 3.95 -9.52
C ALA A 60 -8.25 2.64 -10.22
N VAL A 61 -7.36 1.66 -10.00
CA VAL A 61 -7.57 0.24 -10.26
C VAL A 61 -7.79 -0.45 -8.92
N ILE A 62 -8.91 -1.12 -8.75
CA ILE A 62 -9.20 -1.94 -7.58
C ILE A 62 -8.96 -3.40 -7.95
N SER A 63 -8.05 -4.05 -7.25
CA SER A 63 -7.79 -5.48 -7.41
C SER A 63 -8.37 -6.26 -6.24
N PHE A 64 -9.30 -7.16 -6.57
CA PHE A 64 -10.08 -7.91 -5.61
C PHE A 64 -9.75 -9.39 -5.61
N ASP A 65 -9.34 -9.94 -4.44
CA ASP A 65 -9.23 -11.38 -4.20
C ASP A 65 -10.62 -11.98 -3.98
N HIS A 66 -11.23 -12.52 -5.04
CA HIS A 66 -12.58 -13.07 -5.02
C HIS A 66 -12.61 -14.55 -4.70
N LYS A 67 -13.14 -14.92 -3.53
CA LYS A 67 -13.42 -16.31 -3.15
C LYS A 67 -14.72 -16.79 -3.81
N ILE A 68 -14.60 -17.59 -4.87
CA ILE A 68 -15.76 -18.04 -5.70
C ILE A 68 -16.75 -18.91 -4.93
N ASP A 69 -16.29 -19.63 -3.92
CA ASP A 69 -17.02 -20.52 -3.03
C ASP A 69 -17.47 -19.85 -1.71
N CYS A 70 -17.49 -18.51 -1.67
CA CYS A 70 -17.86 -17.71 -0.50
C CYS A 70 -18.98 -16.72 -0.84
N ASP A 71 -20.14 -16.86 -0.17
CA ASP A 71 -21.29 -15.96 -0.37
C ASP A 71 -20.96 -14.50 -0.02
N ILE A 72 -20.22 -14.28 1.07
CA ILE A 72 -19.77 -12.95 1.47
C ILE A 72 -18.92 -12.32 0.37
N SER A 73 -18.03 -13.09 -0.24
CA SER A 73 -17.20 -12.61 -1.34
C SER A 73 -18.01 -12.30 -2.60
N ARG A 74 -19.07 -13.06 -2.87
CA ARG A 74 -19.99 -12.79 -3.99
C ARG A 74 -20.79 -11.51 -3.77
N ILE A 75 -21.32 -11.31 -2.56
CA ILE A 75 -22.04 -10.08 -2.20
C ILE A 75 -21.11 -8.87 -2.27
N TYR A 76 -19.88 -9.00 -1.73
CA TYR A 76 -18.90 -7.94 -1.80
C TYR A 76 -18.50 -7.59 -3.23
N LEU A 77 -18.34 -8.59 -4.11
CA LEU A 77 -18.08 -8.36 -5.54
C LEU A 77 -19.19 -7.52 -6.20
N GLN A 78 -20.45 -7.79 -5.89
CA GLN A 78 -21.55 -7.00 -6.43
C GLN A 78 -21.49 -5.55 -5.91
N ASN A 79 -21.23 -5.36 -4.63
CA ASN A 79 -21.07 -4.03 -4.05
C ASN A 79 -19.87 -3.28 -4.63
N LEU A 80 -18.74 -3.99 -4.88
CA LEU A 80 -17.58 -3.41 -5.55
C LEU A 80 -17.87 -2.98 -6.99
N ARG A 81 -18.64 -3.74 -7.75
CA ARG A 81 -19.04 -3.34 -9.11
C ARG A 81 -19.81 -2.03 -9.09
N ASN A 82 -20.81 -1.93 -8.23
CA ASN A 82 -21.61 -0.72 -8.06
C ASN A 82 -20.75 0.46 -7.58
N PHE A 83 -19.79 0.22 -6.67
CA PHE A 83 -18.84 1.21 -6.20
C PHE A 83 -17.95 1.71 -7.34
N CYS A 84 -17.32 0.78 -8.10
CA CYS A 84 -16.44 1.12 -9.20
C CYS A 84 -17.15 1.92 -10.30
N GLU A 85 -18.39 1.56 -10.59
CA GLU A 85 -19.22 2.31 -11.55
C GLU A 85 -19.45 3.76 -11.09
N ARG A 86 -19.84 3.97 -9.82
CA ARG A 86 -20.05 5.30 -9.25
C ARG A 86 -18.80 6.15 -9.18
N ARG A 87 -17.65 5.53 -8.88
CA ARG A 87 -16.35 6.21 -8.68
C ARG A 87 -15.47 6.20 -9.93
N HIS A 88 -15.97 5.68 -11.05
CA HIS A 88 -15.21 5.51 -12.30
C HIS A 88 -13.88 4.75 -12.11
N ALA A 89 -13.85 3.82 -11.16
CA ALA A 89 -12.69 2.99 -10.89
C ALA A 89 -12.72 1.71 -11.74
N ARG A 90 -11.55 1.22 -12.14
CA ARG A 90 -11.42 -0.05 -12.87
C ARG A 90 -11.32 -1.22 -11.91
N LEU A 91 -12.18 -2.22 -12.05
CA LEU A 91 -12.18 -3.42 -11.23
C LEU A 91 -11.44 -4.58 -11.91
N ILE A 92 -10.48 -5.17 -11.21
CA ILE A 92 -9.79 -6.40 -11.56
C ILE A 92 -10.19 -7.49 -10.56
N VAL A 93 -10.78 -8.57 -11.04
CA VAL A 93 -11.19 -9.69 -10.18
C VAL A 93 -10.20 -10.84 -10.32
N SER A 94 -9.68 -11.30 -9.18
CA SER A 94 -8.79 -12.45 -9.07
C SER A 94 -9.56 -13.60 -8.42
N PRO A 95 -10.11 -14.57 -9.21
CA PRO A 95 -10.87 -15.67 -8.65
C PRO A 95 -9.95 -16.65 -7.91
N SER A 96 -10.39 -17.10 -6.76
CA SER A 96 -9.71 -18.07 -5.91
C SER A 96 -10.72 -18.91 -5.13
N SER A 97 -10.28 -19.94 -4.39
CA SER A 97 -11.12 -20.74 -3.49
C SER A 97 -10.77 -20.44 -2.03
N LEU A 98 -11.74 -20.63 -1.13
CA LEU A 98 -11.52 -20.60 0.33
C LEU A 98 -10.51 -21.65 0.81
N GLN A 99 -10.34 -22.74 0.04
CA GLN A 99 -9.36 -23.78 0.36
C GLN A 99 -7.92 -23.34 0.07
N MET A 100 -7.75 -22.32 -0.79
CA MET A 100 -6.43 -21.76 -1.07
C MET A 100 -5.98 -20.87 0.07
N HIS A 101 -4.70 -20.92 0.39
CA HIS A 101 -4.13 -20.07 1.42
C HIS A 101 -4.28 -18.57 1.08
N ASN A 102 -4.79 -17.77 2.02
CA ASN A 102 -5.12 -16.35 1.79
C ASN A 102 -3.93 -15.52 1.26
N GLN A 103 -2.71 -15.81 1.69
CA GLN A 103 -1.53 -15.10 1.19
C GLN A 103 -1.24 -15.37 -0.29
N LEU A 104 -1.47 -16.62 -0.77
CA LEU A 104 -1.33 -16.95 -2.20
C LEU A 104 -2.34 -16.16 -3.04
N THR A 105 -3.57 -16.09 -2.59
CA THR A 105 -4.65 -15.42 -3.32
C THR A 105 -4.52 -13.91 -3.28
N ALA A 106 -4.08 -13.34 -2.16
CA ALA A 106 -3.74 -11.93 -2.05
C ALA A 106 -2.58 -11.58 -2.98
N THR A 107 -1.52 -12.40 -3.04
CA THR A 107 -0.41 -12.21 -3.98
C THR A 107 -0.89 -12.21 -5.43
N ALA A 108 -1.78 -13.14 -5.80
CA ALA A 108 -2.36 -13.17 -7.14
C ALA A 108 -3.15 -11.89 -7.46
N ALA A 109 -3.87 -11.34 -6.49
CA ALA A 109 -4.57 -10.06 -6.65
C ALA A 109 -3.57 -8.91 -6.86
N PHE A 110 -2.49 -8.84 -6.08
CA PHE A 110 -1.41 -7.86 -6.27
C PHE A 110 -0.82 -7.94 -7.68
N LEU A 111 -0.41 -9.11 -8.11
CA LEU A 111 0.21 -9.33 -9.42
C LEU A 111 -0.72 -8.95 -10.58
N ARG A 112 -1.99 -9.35 -10.51
CA ARG A 112 -2.99 -8.98 -11.52
C ARG A 112 -3.29 -7.49 -11.55
N GLY A 113 -3.45 -6.89 -10.37
CA GLY A 113 -3.63 -5.45 -10.24
C GLY A 113 -2.47 -4.68 -10.85
N MET A 114 -1.24 -5.06 -10.52
CA MET A 114 -0.03 -4.41 -11.03
C MET A 114 0.12 -4.54 -12.56
N ARG A 115 -0.24 -5.69 -13.13
CA ARG A 115 -0.27 -5.87 -14.59
C ARG A 115 -1.29 -4.97 -15.28
N ALA A 116 -2.34 -4.57 -14.59
CA ALA A 116 -3.37 -3.68 -15.11
C ALA A 116 -3.00 -2.20 -15.08
N ILE A 117 -1.94 -1.83 -14.35
CA ILE A 117 -1.43 -0.46 -14.31
C ILE A 117 -0.77 -0.10 -15.65
N SER A 118 -1.24 0.98 -16.25
CA SER A 118 -0.75 1.52 -17.53
C SER A 118 0.02 2.83 -17.40
N SER A 119 -0.08 3.51 -16.27
CA SER A 119 0.62 4.76 -15.96
C SER A 119 2.10 4.53 -15.68
N GLU A 120 2.90 5.61 -15.74
CA GLU A 120 4.33 5.57 -15.43
C GLU A 120 4.58 5.32 -13.95
N TYR A 121 3.73 5.87 -13.09
CA TYR A 121 3.81 5.70 -11.64
C TYR A 121 2.57 5.00 -11.10
N VAL A 122 2.74 4.30 -10.00
CA VAL A 122 1.66 3.66 -9.26
C VAL A 122 1.72 4.06 -7.79
N LEU A 123 0.59 4.50 -7.24
CA LEU A 123 0.37 4.53 -5.80
C LEU A 123 -0.24 3.19 -5.40
N LEU A 124 0.55 2.31 -4.76
CA LEU A 124 0.01 1.10 -4.15
C LEU A 124 -0.66 1.45 -2.83
N PHE A 125 -1.86 0.93 -2.63
CA PHE A 125 -2.67 1.19 -1.45
C PHE A 125 -3.46 -0.05 -1.05
N GLU A 126 -3.66 -0.27 0.23
CA GLU A 126 -4.59 -1.28 0.74
C GLU A 126 -5.86 -0.57 1.24
N HIS A 127 -6.99 -1.27 1.19
CA HIS A 127 -8.31 -0.70 1.49
C HIS A 127 -8.51 -0.28 2.96
N ASP A 128 -7.54 -0.49 3.81
CA ASP A 128 -7.55 -0.20 5.25
C ASP A 128 -6.42 0.75 5.70
N HIS A 129 -5.83 1.48 4.74
CA HIS A 129 -4.86 2.53 5.02
C HIS A 129 -5.45 3.92 4.75
N PHE A 130 -4.98 4.92 5.50
CA PHE A 130 -5.36 6.32 5.35
C PHE A 130 -4.13 7.22 5.44
N PHE A 131 -4.09 8.25 4.61
CA PHE A 131 -3.14 9.33 4.79
C PHE A 131 -3.57 10.24 5.94
N LEU A 132 -2.66 10.50 6.85
CA LEU A 132 -2.87 11.40 7.99
C LEU A 132 -2.73 12.86 7.60
N ASP A 133 -1.89 13.14 6.59
CA ASP A 133 -1.63 14.48 6.08
C ASP A 133 -1.55 14.49 4.55
N SER A 134 -1.53 15.68 3.98
CA SER A 134 -1.39 15.86 2.54
C SER A 134 0.05 15.63 2.09
N VAL A 135 0.21 15.06 0.90
CA VAL A 135 1.53 14.84 0.29
C VAL A 135 1.95 16.09 -0.47
N ASP A 136 3.16 16.56 -0.20
CA ASP A 136 3.81 17.58 -1.01
C ASP A 136 4.36 16.94 -2.29
N TRP A 137 3.68 17.18 -3.39
CA TRP A 137 4.05 16.62 -4.68
C TRP A 137 5.37 17.15 -5.23
N SER A 138 5.82 18.33 -4.79
CA SER A 138 7.14 18.84 -5.17
C SER A 138 8.27 17.99 -4.59
N THR A 139 8.10 17.49 -3.37
CA THR A 139 9.00 16.51 -2.74
C THR A 139 8.97 15.17 -3.46
N VAL A 140 7.80 14.72 -3.93
CA VAL A 140 7.67 13.49 -4.73
C VAL A 140 8.36 13.62 -6.07
N ASP A 141 8.13 14.71 -6.81
CA ASP A 141 8.81 14.97 -8.09
C ASP A 141 10.34 15.01 -7.91
N LEU A 142 10.82 15.67 -6.86
CA LEU A 142 12.25 15.72 -6.55
C LEU A 142 12.84 14.33 -6.27
N ALA A 143 12.12 13.47 -5.55
CA ALA A 143 12.56 12.11 -5.28
C ALA A 143 12.75 11.31 -6.57
N PHE A 144 11.78 11.33 -7.47
CA PHE A 144 11.84 10.56 -8.72
C PHE A 144 12.82 11.15 -9.74
N ALA A 145 12.97 12.48 -9.79
CA ALA A 145 14.01 13.15 -10.55
C ALA A 145 15.42 12.80 -10.02
N GLY A 146 15.58 12.61 -8.72
CA GLY A 146 16.80 12.15 -8.06
C GLY A 146 17.09 10.65 -8.20
N GLY A 147 16.27 9.92 -8.96
CA GLY A 147 16.51 8.51 -9.28
C GLY A 147 15.84 7.50 -8.34
N ILE A 148 15.00 7.93 -7.39
CA ILE A 148 14.22 7.02 -6.56
C ILE A 148 13.28 6.20 -7.46
N GLY A 149 13.19 4.89 -7.19
CA GLY A 149 12.28 3.97 -7.86
C GLY A 149 11.01 3.70 -7.08
N LEU A 150 11.10 3.82 -5.73
CA LEU A 150 9.99 3.62 -4.82
C LEU A 150 10.09 4.56 -3.61
N LEU A 151 9.06 5.35 -3.40
CA LEU A 151 8.92 6.29 -2.28
C LEU A 151 7.81 5.80 -1.35
N ARG A 152 8.20 5.34 -0.18
CA ARG A 152 7.33 4.73 0.82
C ARG A 152 6.79 5.76 1.80
N PHE A 153 5.53 5.61 2.20
CA PHE A 153 4.91 6.36 3.30
C PHE A 153 4.91 5.49 4.56
N ASN A 154 5.30 6.07 5.68
CA ASN A 154 5.56 5.29 6.89
C ASN A 154 4.37 5.33 7.87
N GLU A 155 4.09 4.20 8.51
CA GLU A 155 3.14 4.08 9.63
C GLU A 155 3.77 4.47 10.99
N PHE A 156 5.08 4.57 11.03
CA PHE A 156 5.86 4.89 12.23
C PHE A 156 6.78 6.05 11.91
N ASP A 157 7.40 6.60 12.94
CA ASP A 157 8.43 7.62 12.75
C ASP A 157 9.54 7.10 11.82
N ASN A 158 10.11 7.99 11.01
CA ASN A 158 11.21 7.68 10.09
C ASN A 158 12.52 7.45 10.86
N THR A 159 12.61 6.31 11.53
CA THR A 159 13.77 5.86 12.29
C THR A 159 14.14 4.43 11.93
N SER A 160 15.39 4.06 12.13
CA SER A 160 15.84 2.67 11.94
C SER A 160 15.13 1.73 12.91
N LYS A 161 14.78 0.55 12.42
CA LYS A 161 14.11 -0.52 13.16
C LYS A 161 14.92 -1.81 13.04
N PRO A 162 15.95 -1.99 13.89
CA PRO A 162 16.86 -3.12 13.80
C PRO A 162 16.16 -4.49 13.89
N GLU A 163 15.06 -4.56 14.63
CA GLU A 163 14.22 -5.76 14.75
C GLU A 163 13.54 -6.17 13.44
N MET A 164 13.43 -5.23 12.49
CA MET A 164 12.89 -5.44 11.15
C MET A 164 13.99 -5.42 10.08
N PHE A 165 15.26 -5.33 10.46
CA PHE A 165 16.40 -5.13 9.56
C PHE A 165 16.30 -3.84 8.72
N GLU A 166 15.50 -2.87 9.16
CA GLU A 166 15.34 -1.59 8.49
C GLU A 166 16.39 -0.58 8.98
N VAL A 167 17.23 -0.13 8.06
CA VAL A 167 18.17 0.98 8.27
C VAL A 167 17.62 2.22 7.58
N VAL A 168 17.50 3.31 8.33
CA VAL A 168 17.05 4.60 7.82
C VAL A 168 18.15 5.63 8.01
N SER A 169 18.46 6.37 6.96
CA SER A 169 19.45 7.45 6.97
C SER A 169 18.95 8.66 6.16
N PRO A 170 19.47 9.89 6.44
CA PRO A 170 19.14 11.04 5.62
C PRO A 170 19.45 10.79 4.14
N SER A 171 18.59 11.27 3.26
CA SER A 171 18.80 11.17 1.82
C SER A 171 19.77 12.23 1.34
N SER A 172 20.61 11.87 0.35
CA SER A 172 21.45 12.80 -0.37
C SER A 172 20.69 13.67 -1.39
N ILE A 173 19.45 13.28 -1.74
CA ILE A 173 18.61 13.98 -2.72
C ILE A 173 17.93 15.19 -2.08
N SER A 174 17.39 15.04 -0.88
CA SER A 174 16.66 16.09 -0.17
C SER A 174 16.63 15.82 1.34
N ASN A 175 16.65 16.88 2.14
CA ASN A 175 16.42 16.80 3.58
C ASN A 175 14.97 16.45 3.95
N GLN A 176 14.05 16.42 3.00
CA GLN A 176 12.66 15.96 3.13
C GLN A 176 12.50 14.46 2.85
N LEU A 177 13.59 13.73 2.68
CA LEU A 177 13.58 12.31 2.35
C LEU A 177 14.57 11.55 3.23
N CYS A 178 14.29 10.26 3.43
CA CYS A 178 15.25 9.31 3.98
C CYS A 178 15.50 8.19 2.99
N GLU A 179 16.72 7.64 2.98
CA GLU A 179 17.03 6.39 2.30
C GLU A 179 16.72 5.22 3.23
N THR A 180 16.27 4.10 2.68
CA THR A 180 16.03 2.86 3.43
C THR A 180 16.40 1.64 2.59
N ASN A 181 16.81 0.56 3.25
CA ASN A 181 17.05 -0.75 2.66
C ASN A 181 15.83 -1.68 2.77
N TYR A 182 14.67 -1.17 3.20
CA TYR A 182 13.52 -1.98 3.55
C TYR A 182 12.36 -1.79 2.58
N TYR A 183 11.83 -2.91 2.08
CA TYR A 183 10.58 -2.97 1.31
C TYR A 183 9.44 -3.53 2.18
N CYS A 184 8.26 -2.94 2.06
CA CYS A 184 7.01 -3.52 2.60
C CYS A 184 5.83 -3.09 1.73
N ASN A 185 4.70 -3.80 1.86
CA ASN A 185 3.46 -3.50 1.13
C ASN A 185 2.69 -2.29 1.70
N LYS A 186 3.28 -1.51 2.58
CA LYS A 186 2.70 -0.24 3.05
C LYS A 186 2.54 0.72 1.88
N PRO A 187 1.62 1.69 1.95
CA PRO A 187 1.44 2.63 0.86
C PRO A 187 2.75 3.24 0.38
N TYR A 188 2.94 3.22 -0.93
CA TYR A 188 4.09 3.82 -1.59
C TYR A 188 3.73 4.30 -3.01
N ILE A 189 4.43 5.31 -3.49
CA ILE A 189 4.47 5.64 -4.91
C ILE A 189 5.73 5.02 -5.51
N ALA A 190 5.60 4.36 -6.67
CA ALA A 190 6.73 3.76 -7.36
C ALA A 190 6.66 3.99 -8.87
N LYS A 191 7.82 3.97 -9.53
CA LYS A 191 7.86 3.75 -10.97
C LYS A 191 7.24 2.38 -11.25
N ALA A 192 6.20 2.33 -12.08
CA ALA A 192 5.45 1.10 -12.33
C ALA A 192 6.36 -0.03 -12.84
N GLN A 193 7.35 0.31 -13.67
CA GLN A 193 8.33 -0.66 -14.17
C GLN A 193 9.21 -1.23 -13.05
N PHE A 194 9.68 -0.40 -12.11
CA PHE A 194 10.45 -0.87 -10.95
C PHE A 194 9.62 -1.77 -10.05
N CYS A 195 8.37 -1.39 -9.78
CA CYS A 195 7.44 -2.19 -8.99
C CYS A 195 7.16 -3.56 -9.63
N LYS A 196 6.98 -3.60 -10.98
CA LYS A 196 6.80 -4.86 -11.73
C LYS A 196 8.04 -5.77 -11.59
N GLN A 197 9.25 -5.23 -11.68
CA GLN A 197 10.50 -5.99 -11.47
C GLN A 197 10.58 -6.59 -10.06
N LEU A 198 10.21 -5.83 -9.02
CA LEU A 198 10.15 -6.36 -7.65
C LEU A 198 9.12 -7.50 -7.54
N PHE A 199 7.97 -7.35 -8.17
CA PHE A 199 6.92 -8.38 -8.12
C PHE A 199 7.27 -9.66 -8.88
N GLU A 200 8.12 -9.59 -9.91
CA GLU A 200 8.67 -10.78 -10.57
C GLU A 200 9.47 -11.66 -9.59
N LEU A 201 10.14 -11.07 -8.61
CA LEU A 201 10.84 -11.83 -7.56
C LEU A 201 9.85 -12.62 -6.71
N ALA A 202 8.74 -11.98 -6.31
CA ALA A 202 7.68 -12.64 -5.57
C ALA A 202 7.02 -13.77 -6.40
N GLU A 203 6.75 -13.54 -7.68
CA GLU A 203 6.13 -14.52 -8.57
C GLU A 203 6.98 -15.79 -8.74
N ARG A 204 8.28 -15.64 -8.86
CA ARG A 204 9.22 -16.79 -8.96
C ARG A 204 9.22 -17.66 -7.70
N ASP A 205 8.97 -17.07 -6.55
CA ASP A 205 9.07 -17.76 -5.25
C ASP A 205 7.74 -18.41 -4.81
N VAL A 206 6.62 -18.06 -5.44
CA VAL A 206 5.30 -18.63 -5.15
C VAL A 206 5.29 -20.18 -5.17
N PRO A 207 5.93 -20.87 -6.13
CA PRO A 207 5.95 -22.34 -6.15
C PRO A 207 6.69 -22.96 -4.96
N ASN A 208 7.60 -22.24 -4.31
CA ASN A 208 8.45 -22.72 -3.21
C ASN A 208 7.93 -22.29 -1.84
N TRP A 209 6.76 -21.68 -1.78
CA TRP A 209 6.22 -21.16 -0.52
C TRP A 209 5.74 -22.28 0.41
N ASN A 210 6.25 -22.28 1.63
CA ASN A 210 5.98 -23.30 2.65
C ASN A 210 5.15 -22.79 3.84
N GLY A 211 4.56 -21.60 3.74
CA GLY A 211 3.67 -21.04 4.77
C GLY A 211 4.36 -20.33 5.96
N HIS A 212 5.68 -20.28 5.99
CA HIS A 212 6.41 -19.85 7.19
C HIS A 212 6.78 -18.35 7.24
N PHE A 213 6.54 -17.56 6.19
CA PHE A 213 6.90 -16.15 6.18
C PHE A 213 5.73 -15.29 5.71
N GLY A 214 5.59 -14.12 6.29
CA GLY A 214 4.58 -13.11 6.07
C GLY A 214 4.05 -12.96 4.62
N SER A 215 3.63 -11.82 4.19
CA SER A 215 3.10 -11.62 2.83
C SER A 215 4.02 -12.25 1.77
N LEU A 216 3.43 -13.02 0.86
CA LEU A 216 4.16 -13.66 -0.26
C LEU A 216 4.78 -12.66 -1.23
N VAL A 217 4.42 -11.39 -1.13
CA VAL A 217 5.06 -10.31 -1.89
C VAL A 217 6.28 -9.78 -1.12
N GLU A 218 6.12 -9.43 0.15
CA GLU A 218 7.20 -8.84 0.95
C GLU A 218 8.35 -9.81 1.20
N GLY A 219 8.03 -11.04 1.60
CA GLY A 219 9.03 -12.02 2.01
C GLY A 219 10.08 -12.32 0.93
N PRO A 220 9.71 -12.70 -0.30
CA PRO A 220 10.65 -12.93 -1.39
C PRO A 220 11.48 -11.70 -1.75
N ILE A 221 10.84 -10.53 -1.84
CA ILE A 221 11.51 -9.28 -2.17
C ILE A 221 12.53 -8.94 -1.08
N MET A 222 12.15 -9.00 0.20
CA MET A 222 13.07 -8.71 1.31
C MET A 222 14.23 -9.69 1.40
N ARG A 223 14.00 -10.99 1.16
CA ARG A 223 15.12 -11.97 1.13
C ARG A 223 16.14 -11.61 0.06
N GLN A 224 15.69 -11.21 -1.12
CA GLN A 224 16.61 -10.80 -2.18
C GLN A 224 17.33 -9.49 -1.83
N ILE A 225 16.62 -8.49 -1.30
CA ILE A 225 17.22 -7.23 -0.86
C ILE A 225 18.31 -7.47 0.18
N MET A 226 18.02 -8.28 1.20
CA MET A 226 18.99 -8.62 2.26
C MET A 226 20.19 -9.38 1.71
N ALA A 227 19.98 -10.35 0.82
CA ALA A 227 21.08 -11.08 0.19
C ALA A 227 21.98 -10.14 -0.64
N ASP A 228 21.40 -9.22 -1.38
CA ASP A 228 22.13 -8.27 -2.21
C ASP A 228 22.83 -7.19 -1.36
N GLU A 229 22.30 -6.79 -0.23
CA GLU A 229 22.94 -5.85 0.70
C GLU A 229 24.29 -6.39 1.22
N PHE A 230 24.42 -7.71 1.41
CA PHE A 230 25.68 -8.35 1.79
C PHE A 230 26.66 -8.52 0.62
N ASN A 231 26.17 -8.63 -0.61
CA ASN A 231 26.98 -9.02 -1.77
C ASN A 231 27.35 -7.86 -2.68
N LEU A 232 26.64 -6.73 -2.62
CA LEU A 232 26.86 -5.56 -3.48
C LEU A 232 27.60 -4.45 -2.73
N SER A 233 28.32 -3.64 -3.47
CA SER A 233 28.76 -2.34 -2.94
C SER A 233 27.55 -1.45 -2.63
N ARG A 234 27.71 -0.48 -1.71
CA ARG A 234 26.65 0.44 -1.33
C ARG A 234 26.06 1.20 -2.54
N GLU A 235 26.91 1.54 -3.50
CA GLU A 235 26.49 2.25 -4.71
C GLU A 235 25.66 1.34 -5.63
N GLU A 236 26.11 0.09 -5.85
CA GLU A 236 25.37 -0.90 -6.64
C GLU A 236 24.05 -1.25 -5.99
N PHE A 237 24.04 -1.40 -4.67
CA PHE A 237 22.82 -1.68 -3.90
C PHE A 237 21.80 -0.55 -4.08
N ARG A 238 22.20 0.72 -3.89
CA ARG A 238 21.31 1.88 -4.07
C ARG A 238 20.79 2.01 -5.49
N ARG A 239 21.62 1.70 -6.49
CA ARG A 239 21.20 1.71 -7.89
C ARG A 239 20.18 0.62 -8.19
N ARG A 240 20.32 -0.56 -7.54
CA ARG A 240 19.45 -1.70 -7.74
C ARG A 240 18.13 -1.56 -6.96
N TYR A 241 18.20 -1.01 -5.75
CA TYR A 241 17.07 -0.80 -4.84
C TYR A 241 16.97 0.67 -4.42
N PRO A 242 16.58 1.56 -5.33
CA PRO A 242 16.43 2.98 -5.04
C PRO A 242 15.13 3.24 -4.26
N ILE A 243 15.12 2.84 -2.98
CA ILE A 243 13.97 2.95 -2.08
C ILE A 243 14.21 4.08 -1.08
N ALA A 244 13.21 4.94 -0.92
CA ALA A 244 13.23 6.04 0.04
C ALA A 244 11.95 6.08 0.88
N LEU A 245 12.03 6.81 2.00
CA LEU A 245 10.90 7.19 2.83
C LEU A 245 10.58 8.67 2.59
N TYR A 246 9.29 8.97 2.50
CA TYR A 246 8.81 10.34 2.50
C TYR A 246 8.94 10.95 3.90
N GLY A 247 9.45 12.16 3.98
CA GLY A 247 9.72 12.88 5.21
C GLY A 247 11.17 12.75 5.70
N PRO A 248 11.64 13.73 6.51
CA PRO A 248 12.97 13.73 7.10
C PRO A 248 13.16 12.62 8.15
N LEU A 249 14.40 12.43 8.59
CA LEU A 249 14.69 11.53 9.71
C LEU A 249 13.93 11.97 10.97
N GLY A 250 13.25 11.02 11.61
CA GLY A 250 12.38 11.28 12.77
C GLY A 250 11.02 11.88 12.43
N ALA A 251 10.66 12.03 11.14
CA ALA A 251 9.33 12.49 10.76
C ALA A 251 8.24 11.58 11.32
N PRO A 252 7.09 12.16 11.73
CA PRO A 252 5.96 11.37 12.22
C PRO A 252 5.33 10.52 11.11
N PRO A 253 4.46 9.54 11.48
CA PRO A 253 3.73 8.73 10.51
C PRO A 253 2.96 9.58 9.51
N MET A 254 3.02 9.18 8.23
CA MET A 254 2.23 9.77 7.13
C MET A 254 0.95 8.99 6.86
N ILE A 255 0.91 7.74 7.28
CA ILE A 255 -0.23 6.85 7.06
C ILE A 255 -0.63 6.17 8.37
N GLU A 256 -1.90 5.76 8.43
CA GLU A 256 -2.44 4.93 9.48
C GLU A 256 -3.12 3.70 8.87
N HIS A 257 -2.90 2.55 9.50
CA HIS A 257 -3.55 1.30 9.14
C HIS A 257 -4.80 1.09 10.00
N PHE A 258 -5.96 1.01 9.37
CA PHE A 258 -7.22 0.69 10.01
C PHE A 258 -7.30 -0.82 10.23
N GLY A 259 -6.59 -1.33 11.17
CA GLY A 259 -6.55 -2.78 11.33
C GLY A 259 -6.56 -3.26 12.76
N VAL A 260 -6.93 -4.34 12.82
CA VAL A 260 -7.19 -5.57 13.55
C VAL A 260 -6.34 -5.84 14.80
N PHE A 261 -5.40 -4.99 15.23
CA PHE A 261 -4.58 -5.28 16.40
C PHE A 261 -5.16 -4.68 17.70
N PRO A 262 -5.58 -5.53 18.67
CA PRO A 262 -6.22 -5.09 19.92
C PRO A 262 -5.44 -4.06 20.74
N GLY A 263 -4.13 -3.96 20.57
CA GLY A 263 -3.29 -2.98 21.28
C GLY A 263 -3.31 -1.56 20.68
N ARG A 264 -3.77 -1.37 19.45
CA ARG A 264 -3.82 -0.06 18.77
C ARG A 264 -5.12 0.71 18.99
N ARG A 265 -6.16 0.07 19.53
CA ARG A 265 -7.48 0.68 19.82
C ARG A 265 -7.41 1.97 20.67
N ALA A 266 -6.45 2.04 21.60
CA ALA A 266 -6.30 3.21 22.47
C ALA A 266 -5.77 4.48 21.76
N ARG A 267 -4.99 4.32 20.69
CA ARG A 267 -4.49 5.46 19.88
C ARG A 267 -5.57 5.97 18.93
N TRP A 268 -6.35 5.06 18.36
CA TRP A 268 -7.42 5.36 17.41
C TRP A 268 -8.54 6.19 18.02
N THR A 269 -9.05 5.78 19.20
CA THR A 269 -10.05 6.56 19.93
C THR A 269 -9.58 7.97 20.24
N LYS A 270 -8.28 8.17 20.39
CA LYS A 270 -7.70 9.49 20.65
C LYS A 270 -7.60 10.37 19.39
N ALA A 271 -7.22 9.78 18.26
CA ALA A 271 -7.13 10.46 16.97
C ALA A 271 -8.54 10.79 16.41
N LEU A 272 -9.46 9.84 16.43
CA LEU A 272 -10.85 10.05 16.01
C LEU A 272 -11.56 11.09 16.87
N LYS A 273 -11.37 11.06 18.20
CA LYS A 273 -11.88 12.09 19.13
C LYS A 273 -11.26 13.47 18.89
N SER A 274 -10.00 13.54 18.44
CA SER A 274 -9.37 14.81 18.10
C SER A 274 -9.86 15.36 16.76
N TRP A 275 -10.15 14.47 15.81
CA TRP A 275 -10.70 14.84 14.51
C TRP A 275 -12.16 15.31 14.61
N LEU A 276 -13.00 14.58 15.34
CA LEU A 276 -14.40 14.96 15.63
C LEU A 276 -14.53 16.25 16.46
N LYS A 277 -13.47 16.71 17.12
CA LYS A 277 -13.45 17.99 17.85
C LYS A 277 -12.99 19.17 17.01
N ARG A 278 -12.50 18.96 15.78
CA ARG A 278 -12.02 20.02 14.87
C ARG A 278 -12.98 20.30 13.72
N GLY A 279 -14.05 19.54 13.54
CA GLY A 279 -15.21 19.79 12.70
C GLY A 279 -16.38 20.27 13.53
#